data_6c71a783d5be3ae0f22b43a6ea02b288
#
_entry.id   6c71a783d5be3ae0f22b43a6ea02b288
#
_cell.length_a   1.000
_cell.length_b   1.000
_cell.length_c   1.000
_cell.angle_alpha   90.00
_cell.angle_beta   90.00
_cell.angle_gamma   90.00
#
_symmetry.space_group_name_H-M   'P 1'
#
loop_
_entity.id
_entity.type
_entity.pdbx_description
1 polymer ?
#
loop_
_entity_poly.entity_id
_entity_poly.type
_entity_poly.pdbx_seq_one_letter_code
_entity_poly.pdbx_strand_id
1 'polypeptide(L)'
;MGKGRFEAFSDGVLAIIITIMVLELKVPHGDTLAALAQQWPVFLSYVLSFIYVGIYWNNHHHLLHATSTVTGGMLWANLNLLFWLSLFPFTTGWMGENHFAPLPSAVYGVALLMAALAWWILQTLIVRAQGEDSVLKRALGSDWKGKLSPLLYLAGIVASFYVTGLAQAAYLLAALIWLVPDRRIERALAHEKH
;
A
#
# COMPACT_ATOMS: atom_id res chain seq x y z
N MET A 1 -5.56 20.63 13.44
CA MET A 1 -4.18 20.36 12.96
C MET A 1 -4.06 20.90 11.55
N GLY A 2 -2.96 21.60 11.21
CA GLY A 2 -2.78 22.12 9.85
C GLY A 2 -2.50 21.00 8.84
N LYS A 3 -2.97 21.15 7.60
CA LYS A 3 -2.78 20.20 6.49
C LYS A 3 -1.31 19.79 6.33
N GLY A 4 -0.37 20.76 6.30
CA GLY A 4 1.06 20.45 6.11
C GLY A 4 1.66 19.56 7.21
N ARG A 5 1.20 19.68 8.47
CA ARG A 5 1.65 18.75 9.53
C ARG A 5 1.09 17.34 9.36
N PHE A 6 -0.10 17.22 8.81
CA PHE A 6 -0.73 15.94 8.52
C PHE A 6 0.01 15.21 7.40
N GLU A 7 0.34 15.92 6.32
CA GLU A 7 1.17 15.43 5.21
C GLU A 7 2.55 15.03 5.70
N ALA A 8 3.27 15.95 6.37
CA ALA A 8 4.64 15.70 6.84
C ALA A 8 4.75 14.50 7.80
N PHE A 9 3.76 14.32 8.69
CA PHE A 9 3.72 13.16 9.58
C PHE A 9 3.58 11.85 8.80
N SER A 10 2.66 11.81 7.84
CA SER A 10 2.40 10.62 7.03
C SER A 10 3.59 10.27 6.15
N ASP A 11 4.20 11.26 5.49
CA ASP A 11 5.40 11.08 4.67
C ASP A 11 6.57 10.56 5.51
N GLY A 12 6.75 11.11 6.72
CA GLY A 12 7.76 10.64 7.66
C GLY A 12 7.58 9.18 8.05
N VAL A 13 6.36 8.75 8.36
CA VAL A 13 6.07 7.35 8.71
C VAL A 13 6.31 6.43 7.51
N LEU A 14 5.83 6.80 6.32
CA LEU A 14 6.01 5.99 5.10
C LEU A 14 7.50 5.87 4.72
N ALA A 15 8.27 6.94 4.84
CA ALA A 15 9.72 6.92 4.62
C ALA A 15 10.44 5.97 5.58
N ILE A 16 10.05 5.98 6.86
CA ILE A 16 10.60 5.06 7.87
C ILE A 16 10.22 3.61 7.53
N ILE A 17 8.98 3.33 7.16
CA ILE A 17 8.55 1.97 6.76
C ILE A 17 9.42 1.45 5.62
N ILE A 18 9.63 2.24 4.56
CA ILE A 18 10.46 1.88 3.41
C ILE A 18 11.90 1.58 3.84
N THR A 19 12.48 2.42 4.70
CA THR A 19 13.88 2.25 5.13
C THR A 19 14.07 1.09 6.09
N ILE A 20 13.09 0.80 6.96
CA ILE A 20 13.14 -0.36 7.86
C ILE A 20 13.03 -1.67 7.07
N MET A 21 12.24 -1.72 6.01
CA MET A 21 12.11 -2.94 5.20
C MET A 21 13.46 -3.45 4.65
N VAL A 22 14.42 -2.57 4.38
CA VAL A 22 15.75 -3.01 3.91
C VAL A 22 16.52 -3.78 4.96
N LEU A 23 16.23 -3.57 6.25
CA LEU A 23 16.89 -4.28 7.35
C LEU A 23 16.49 -5.77 7.41
N GLU A 24 15.40 -6.17 6.76
CA GLU A 24 15.01 -7.57 6.60
C GLU A 24 15.91 -8.32 5.59
N LEU A 25 16.67 -7.58 4.76
CA LEU A 25 17.65 -8.16 3.86
C LEU A 25 18.91 -8.52 4.63
N LYS A 26 19.05 -9.77 5.04
CA LYS A 26 20.22 -10.26 5.77
C LYS A 26 21.44 -10.34 4.84
N VAL A 27 22.58 -9.98 5.38
CA VAL A 27 23.85 -10.15 4.66
C VAL A 27 24.12 -11.65 4.49
N PRO A 28 24.34 -12.15 3.24
CA PRO A 28 24.63 -13.54 3.01
C PRO A 28 25.94 -13.97 3.68
N HIS A 29 25.97 -15.21 4.21
CA HIS A 29 27.20 -15.79 4.73
C HIS A 29 28.00 -16.38 3.58
N GLY A 30 29.02 -15.66 3.12
CA GLY A 30 29.91 -16.04 2.01
C GLY A 30 29.96 -15.00 0.90
N ASP A 31 30.99 -15.09 0.06
CA ASP A 31 31.33 -14.14 -1.02
C ASP A 31 30.94 -14.63 -2.42
N THR A 32 30.10 -15.67 -2.50
CA THR A 32 29.72 -16.31 -3.77
C THR A 32 28.35 -15.86 -4.27
N LEU A 33 28.15 -15.88 -5.59
CA LEU A 33 26.82 -15.66 -6.18
C LEU A 33 25.79 -16.68 -5.71
N ALA A 34 26.19 -17.89 -5.36
CA ALA A 34 25.30 -18.91 -4.82
C ALA A 34 24.78 -18.51 -3.43
N ALA A 35 25.62 -17.94 -2.56
CA ALA A 35 25.20 -17.45 -1.26
C ALA A 35 24.21 -16.27 -1.40
N LEU A 36 24.46 -15.36 -2.33
CA LEU A 36 23.54 -14.25 -2.64
C LEU A 36 22.20 -14.77 -3.22
N ALA A 37 22.28 -15.75 -4.12
CA ALA A 37 21.09 -16.32 -4.75
C ALA A 37 20.14 -17.00 -3.76
N GLN A 38 20.63 -17.47 -2.60
CA GLN A 38 19.76 -18.05 -1.57
C GLN A 38 18.82 -17.03 -0.94
N GLN A 39 19.13 -15.72 -1.04
CA GLN A 39 18.29 -14.63 -0.50
C GLN A 39 17.16 -14.20 -1.44
N TRP A 40 16.99 -14.85 -2.60
CA TRP A 40 16.01 -14.44 -3.61
C TRP A 40 14.56 -14.31 -3.08
N PRO A 41 14.05 -15.17 -2.15
CA PRO A 41 12.68 -15.02 -1.70
C PRO A 41 12.49 -13.76 -0.84
N VAL A 42 13.46 -13.47 0.03
CA VAL A 42 13.47 -12.27 0.87
C VAL A 42 13.58 -11.03 -0.02
N PHE A 43 14.46 -11.06 -1.01
CA PHE A 43 14.63 -9.94 -1.94
C PHE A 43 13.37 -9.68 -2.77
N LEU A 44 12.71 -10.72 -3.30
CA LEU A 44 11.47 -10.55 -4.05
C LEU A 44 10.32 -10.03 -3.19
N SER A 45 10.16 -10.54 -1.97
CA SER A 45 9.14 -10.03 -1.04
C SER A 45 9.40 -8.58 -0.66
N TYR A 46 10.68 -8.20 -0.45
CA TYR A 46 11.08 -6.82 -0.24
C TYR A 46 10.71 -5.92 -1.42
N VAL A 47 11.08 -6.29 -2.65
CA VAL A 47 10.77 -5.50 -3.85
C VAL A 47 9.28 -5.30 -4.02
N LEU A 48 8.47 -6.36 -3.84
CA LEU A 48 7.02 -6.27 -3.92
C LEU A 48 6.46 -5.29 -2.87
N SER A 49 6.91 -5.40 -1.63
CA SER A 49 6.43 -4.54 -0.55
C SER A 49 6.91 -3.10 -0.69
N PHE A 50 8.12 -2.88 -1.19
CA PHE A 50 8.63 -1.55 -1.54
C PHE A 50 7.72 -0.87 -2.57
N ILE A 51 7.34 -1.61 -3.63
CA ILE A 51 6.41 -1.14 -4.65
C ILE A 51 5.07 -0.78 -4.02
N TYR A 52 4.52 -1.64 -3.14
CA TYR A 52 3.26 -1.36 -2.46
C TYR A 52 3.32 -0.08 -1.61
N VAL A 53 4.34 0.07 -0.77
CA VAL A 53 4.47 1.29 0.05
C VAL A 53 4.65 2.53 -0.84
N GLY A 54 5.41 2.42 -1.93
CA GLY A 54 5.56 3.49 -2.91
C GLY A 54 4.23 3.86 -3.59
N ILE A 55 3.40 2.86 -3.93
CA ILE A 55 2.04 3.09 -4.46
C ILE A 55 1.17 3.81 -3.43
N TYR A 56 1.18 3.36 -2.17
CA TYR A 56 0.44 4.03 -1.10
C TYR A 56 0.91 5.46 -0.89
N TRP A 57 2.23 5.69 -0.83
CA TRP A 57 2.79 7.03 -0.71
C TRP A 57 2.34 7.96 -1.84
N ASN A 58 2.46 7.52 -3.09
CA ASN A 58 2.10 8.33 -4.25
C ASN A 58 0.59 8.68 -4.26
N ASN A 59 -0.28 7.69 -4.04
CA ASN A 59 -1.73 7.93 -3.99
C ASN A 59 -2.13 8.78 -2.76
N HIS A 60 -1.47 8.59 -1.63
CA HIS A 60 -1.68 9.35 -0.40
C HIS A 60 -1.33 10.83 -0.60
N HIS A 61 -0.17 11.10 -1.24
CA HIS A 61 0.24 12.45 -1.60
C HIS A 61 -0.85 13.16 -2.44
N HIS A 62 -1.32 12.54 -3.52
CA HIS A 62 -2.35 13.12 -4.38
C HIS A 62 -3.69 13.33 -3.64
N LEU A 63 -4.10 12.37 -2.81
CA LEU A 63 -5.32 12.46 -2.03
C LEU A 63 -5.28 13.62 -1.02
N LEU A 64 -4.18 13.77 -0.30
CA LEU A 64 -4.01 14.86 0.66
C LEU A 64 -3.84 16.22 -0.04
N HIS A 65 -3.15 16.26 -1.19
CA HIS A 65 -3.00 17.50 -1.94
C HIS A 65 -4.36 18.08 -2.36
N ALA A 66 -5.31 17.21 -2.73
CA ALA A 66 -6.69 17.59 -3.07
C ALA A 66 -7.56 17.94 -1.85
N THR A 67 -7.06 17.78 -0.62
CA THR A 67 -7.80 18.01 0.63
C THR A 67 -7.65 19.47 1.08
N SER A 68 -8.75 20.18 1.29
CA SER A 68 -8.73 21.56 1.79
C SER A 68 -8.79 21.64 3.32
N THR A 69 -9.52 20.72 3.97
CA THR A 69 -9.76 20.71 5.41
C THR A 69 -9.41 19.38 6.03
N VAL A 70 -8.84 19.39 7.25
CA VAL A 70 -8.48 18.18 7.99
C VAL A 70 -9.37 18.06 9.22
N THR A 71 -10.10 16.96 9.33
CA THR A 71 -10.99 16.64 10.46
C THR A 71 -10.37 15.61 11.40
N GLY A 72 -10.87 15.52 12.65
CA GLY A 72 -10.42 14.48 13.60
C GLY A 72 -10.63 13.04 13.08
N GLY A 73 -11.74 12.80 12.37
CA GLY A 73 -12.00 11.50 11.75
C GLY A 73 -10.96 11.12 10.71
N MET A 74 -10.50 12.06 9.88
CA MET A 74 -9.42 11.84 8.92
C MET A 74 -8.09 11.51 9.59
N LEU A 75 -7.78 12.17 10.73
CA LEU A 75 -6.55 11.87 11.48
C LEU A 75 -6.53 10.42 11.98
N TRP A 76 -7.63 9.94 12.55
CA TRP A 76 -7.74 8.56 13.02
C TRP A 76 -7.75 7.54 11.87
N ALA A 77 -8.44 7.84 10.77
CA ALA A 77 -8.43 6.99 9.59
C ALA A 77 -7.03 6.88 8.97
N ASN A 78 -6.29 7.98 8.95
CA ASN A 78 -4.91 7.98 8.49
C ASN A 78 -3.99 7.18 9.42
N LEU A 79 -4.11 7.34 10.73
CA LEU A 79 -3.36 6.54 11.69
C LEU A 79 -3.67 5.04 11.54
N ASN A 80 -4.94 4.68 11.29
CA ASN A 80 -5.32 3.31 10.98
C ASN A 80 -4.63 2.78 9.71
N LEU A 81 -4.57 3.58 8.65
CA LEU A 81 -3.82 3.21 7.43
C LEU A 81 -2.34 3.03 7.72
N LEU A 82 -1.71 3.99 8.37
CA LEU A 82 -0.29 3.95 8.71
C LEU A 82 0.05 2.78 9.64
N PHE A 83 -0.86 2.40 10.55
CA PHE A 83 -0.71 1.21 11.38
C PHE A 83 -0.57 -0.06 10.53
N TRP A 84 -1.49 -0.29 9.59
CA TRP A 84 -1.42 -1.47 8.72
C TRP A 84 -0.20 -1.48 7.82
N LEU A 85 0.19 -0.32 7.30
CA LEU A 85 1.40 -0.18 6.50
C LEU A 85 2.68 -0.42 7.33
N SER A 86 2.68 -0.03 8.61
CA SER A 86 3.83 -0.26 9.50
C SER A 86 4.09 -1.75 9.80
N LEU A 87 3.13 -2.64 9.53
CA LEU A 87 3.31 -4.08 9.63
C LEU A 87 3.95 -4.71 8.39
N PHE A 88 4.09 -3.96 7.30
CA PHE A 88 4.67 -4.49 6.05
C PHE A 88 6.09 -5.01 6.23
N PRO A 89 7.02 -4.33 6.94
CA PRO A 89 8.37 -4.88 7.16
C PRO A 89 8.31 -6.27 7.78
N PHE A 90 7.56 -6.44 8.87
CA PHE A 90 7.40 -7.71 9.55
C PHE A 90 6.80 -8.80 8.65
N THR A 91 5.65 -8.52 8.00
CA THR A 91 4.96 -9.53 7.19
C THR A 91 5.75 -9.88 5.93
N THR A 92 6.49 -8.92 5.37
CA THR A 92 7.40 -9.10 4.23
C THR A 92 8.57 -10.01 4.59
N GLY A 93 9.25 -9.70 5.70
CA GLY A 93 10.38 -10.49 6.20
C GLY A 93 9.95 -11.91 6.50
N TRP A 94 8.84 -12.09 7.22
CA TRP A 94 8.33 -13.41 7.58
C TRP A 94 7.94 -14.24 6.35
N MET A 95 7.28 -13.63 5.36
CA MET A 95 6.93 -14.31 4.11
C MET A 95 8.18 -14.71 3.30
N GLY A 96 9.16 -13.84 3.19
CA GLY A 96 10.39 -14.09 2.44
C GLY A 96 11.27 -15.14 3.08
N GLU A 97 11.53 -15.06 4.39
CA GLU A 97 12.35 -16.02 5.14
C GLU A 97 11.76 -17.44 5.12
N ASN A 98 10.44 -17.56 5.05
CA ASN A 98 9.75 -18.85 4.98
C ASN A 98 9.42 -19.28 3.54
N HIS A 99 10.11 -18.74 2.54
CA HIS A 99 9.99 -19.18 1.13
C HIS A 99 8.54 -19.18 0.64
N PHE A 100 7.78 -18.13 0.98
CA PHE A 100 6.37 -17.97 0.64
C PHE A 100 5.46 -19.09 1.17
N ALA A 101 5.77 -19.63 2.34
CA ALA A 101 4.93 -20.63 3.00
C ALA A 101 3.47 -20.15 3.17
N PRO A 102 2.48 -21.08 3.28
CA PRO A 102 1.05 -20.74 3.29
C PRO A 102 0.67 -19.68 4.32
N LEU A 103 0.99 -19.89 5.58
CA LEU A 103 0.57 -19.00 6.66
C LEU A 103 1.22 -17.61 6.59
N PRO A 104 2.56 -17.47 6.41
CA PRO A 104 3.17 -16.17 6.20
C PRO A 104 2.59 -15.41 4.99
N SER A 105 2.34 -16.10 3.87
CA SER A 105 1.71 -15.50 2.68
C SER A 105 0.29 -15.04 2.96
N ALA A 106 -0.49 -15.80 3.73
CA ALA A 106 -1.84 -15.41 4.13
C ALA A 106 -1.82 -14.18 5.03
N VAL A 107 -0.91 -14.12 6.02
CA VAL A 107 -0.77 -12.96 6.93
C VAL A 107 -0.32 -11.71 6.18
N TYR A 108 0.58 -11.84 5.19
CA TYR A 108 0.92 -10.75 4.29
C TYR A 108 -0.30 -10.26 3.52
N GLY A 109 -1.11 -11.17 2.98
CA GLY A 109 -2.38 -10.85 2.31
C GLY A 109 -3.39 -10.14 3.22
N VAL A 110 -3.45 -10.54 4.51
CA VAL A 110 -4.28 -9.83 5.50
C VAL A 110 -3.79 -8.41 5.72
N ALA A 111 -2.49 -8.18 5.82
CA ALA A 111 -1.95 -6.82 5.94
C ALA A 111 -2.29 -5.95 4.71
N LEU A 112 -2.17 -6.50 3.49
CA LEU A 112 -2.59 -5.83 2.26
C LEU A 112 -4.08 -5.49 2.25
N LEU A 113 -4.93 -6.45 2.63
CA LEU A 113 -6.39 -6.28 2.68
C LEU A 113 -6.77 -5.18 3.68
N MET A 114 -6.21 -5.23 4.87
CA MET A 114 -6.52 -4.25 5.92
C MET A 114 -6.01 -2.86 5.57
N ALA A 115 -4.84 -2.75 4.93
CA ALA A 115 -4.36 -1.47 4.39
C ALA A 115 -5.31 -0.91 3.31
N ALA A 116 -5.83 -1.77 2.42
CA ALA A 116 -6.80 -1.36 1.40
C ALA A 116 -8.13 -0.89 2.02
N LEU A 117 -8.63 -1.58 3.05
CA LEU A 117 -9.83 -1.15 3.77
C LEU A 117 -9.61 0.17 4.52
N ALA A 118 -8.46 0.33 5.17
CA ALA A 118 -8.09 1.56 5.84
C ALA A 118 -7.95 2.73 4.85
N TRP A 119 -7.38 2.49 3.68
CA TRP A 119 -7.34 3.44 2.58
C TRP A 119 -8.74 3.86 2.12
N TRP A 120 -9.63 2.90 1.90
CA TRP A 120 -11.00 3.19 1.51
C TRP A 120 -11.74 4.05 2.54
N ILE A 121 -11.56 3.78 3.85
CA ILE A 121 -12.11 4.59 4.94
C ILE A 121 -11.59 6.02 4.87
N LEU A 122 -10.26 6.21 4.78
CA LEU A 122 -9.62 7.51 4.69
C LEU A 122 -10.13 8.30 3.47
N GLN A 123 -10.09 7.68 2.29
CA GLN A 123 -10.57 8.27 1.04
C GLN A 123 -12.04 8.70 1.15
N THR A 124 -12.90 7.85 1.72
CA THR A 124 -14.33 8.16 1.89
C THR A 124 -14.54 9.36 2.81
N LEU A 125 -13.82 9.46 3.91
CA LEU A 125 -13.91 10.60 4.83
C LEU A 125 -13.43 11.89 4.19
N ILE A 126 -12.35 11.84 3.42
CA ILE A 126 -11.83 12.98 2.69
C ILE A 126 -12.85 13.46 1.65
N VAL A 127 -13.36 12.55 0.81
CA VAL A 127 -14.36 12.88 -0.23
C VAL A 127 -15.62 13.52 0.39
N ARG A 128 -16.14 12.93 1.48
CA ARG A 128 -17.32 13.47 2.17
C ARG A 128 -17.10 14.89 2.71
N ALA A 129 -15.89 15.18 3.21
CA ALA A 129 -15.58 16.49 3.75
C ALA A 129 -15.37 17.56 2.67
N GLN A 130 -15.05 17.17 1.43
CA GLN A 130 -14.94 18.10 0.30
C GLN A 130 -16.29 18.43 -0.35
N GLY A 131 -17.36 17.69 -0.02
CA GLY A 131 -18.72 17.88 -0.56
C GLY A 131 -19.01 17.04 -1.81
N GLU A 132 -20.32 16.96 -2.12
CA GLU A 132 -20.85 16.09 -3.19
C GLU A 132 -20.37 16.50 -4.58
N ASP A 133 -20.15 17.78 -4.83
CA ASP A 133 -19.74 18.33 -6.13
C ASP A 133 -18.21 18.51 -6.24
N SER A 134 -17.45 17.92 -5.32
CA SER A 134 -16.00 18.08 -5.30
C SER A 134 -15.34 17.47 -6.53
N VAL A 135 -14.27 18.13 -7.00
CA VAL A 135 -13.41 17.62 -8.08
C VAL A 135 -12.89 16.24 -7.75
N LEU A 136 -12.55 16.00 -6.50
CA LEU A 136 -12.06 14.72 -6.01
C LEU A 136 -13.10 13.60 -6.19
N LYS A 137 -14.38 13.84 -5.87
CA LYS A 137 -15.45 12.86 -6.07
C LYS A 137 -15.65 12.53 -7.55
N ARG A 138 -15.62 13.54 -8.43
CA ARG A 138 -15.70 13.35 -9.88
C ARG A 138 -14.49 12.61 -10.43
N ALA A 139 -13.28 12.93 -9.96
CA ALA A 139 -12.06 12.30 -10.39
C ALA A 139 -11.96 10.82 -10.00
N LEU A 140 -12.41 10.45 -8.80
CA LEU A 140 -12.42 9.06 -8.33
C LEU A 140 -13.41 8.19 -9.11
N GLY A 141 -14.54 8.76 -9.55
CA GLY A 141 -15.52 8.06 -10.39
C GLY A 141 -15.96 6.69 -9.82
N SER A 142 -15.86 5.64 -10.63
CA SER A 142 -16.28 4.29 -10.24
C SER A 142 -15.31 3.56 -9.31
N ASP A 143 -14.08 4.06 -9.12
CA ASP A 143 -12.99 3.47 -8.32
C ASP A 143 -12.92 1.92 -8.41
N TRP A 144 -12.88 1.42 -9.66
CA TRP A 144 -12.87 -0.03 -9.90
C TRP A 144 -11.61 -0.71 -9.33
N LYS A 145 -10.47 0.01 -9.29
CA LYS A 145 -9.21 -0.49 -8.73
C LYS A 145 -9.36 -0.72 -7.22
N GLY A 146 -9.92 0.26 -6.51
CA GLY A 146 -10.17 0.15 -5.08
C GLY A 146 -11.15 -0.97 -4.72
N LYS A 147 -12.12 -1.29 -5.61
CA LYS A 147 -13.06 -2.40 -5.42
C LYS A 147 -12.47 -3.76 -5.75
N LEU A 148 -11.62 -3.84 -6.78
CA LEU A 148 -11.01 -5.09 -7.22
C LEU A 148 -9.91 -5.57 -6.28
N SER A 149 -9.11 -4.66 -5.72
CA SER A 149 -7.96 -5.01 -4.88
C SER A 149 -8.32 -5.85 -3.65
N PRO A 150 -9.35 -5.53 -2.84
CA PRO A 150 -9.77 -6.38 -1.73
C PRO A 150 -10.15 -7.80 -2.16
N LEU A 151 -10.77 -7.95 -3.33
CA LEU A 151 -11.14 -9.27 -3.89
C LEU A 151 -9.89 -10.08 -4.25
N LEU A 152 -8.89 -9.44 -4.87
CA LEU A 152 -7.60 -10.07 -5.18
C LEU A 152 -6.86 -10.48 -3.90
N TYR A 153 -6.87 -9.64 -2.85
CA TYR A 153 -6.26 -9.97 -1.58
C TYR A 153 -6.96 -11.13 -0.88
N LEU A 154 -8.29 -11.14 -0.85
CA LEU A 154 -9.07 -12.26 -0.31
C LEU A 154 -8.80 -13.55 -1.09
N ALA A 155 -8.80 -13.49 -2.42
CA ALA A 155 -8.46 -14.63 -3.26
C ALA A 155 -7.04 -15.13 -2.99
N GLY A 156 -6.06 -14.21 -2.82
CA GLY A 156 -4.69 -14.53 -2.47
C GLY A 156 -4.56 -15.20 -1.09
N ILE A 157 -5.27 -14.69 -0.08
CA ILE A 157 -5.31 -15.27 1.27
C ILE A 157 -5.82 -16.71 1.21
N VAL A 158 -6.93 -16.95 0.52
CA VAL A 158 -7.49 -18.30 0.37
C VAL A 158 -6.52 -19.19 -0.43
N ALA A 159 -6.02 -18.71 -1.56
CA ALA A 159 -5.09 -19.45 -2.42
C ALA A 159 -3.78 -19.81 -1.70
N SER A 160 -3.35 -19.05 -0.70
CA SER A 160 -2.14 -19.35 0.09
C SER A 160 -2.14 -20.76 0.69
N PHE A 161 -3.30 -21.26 1.06
CA PHE A 161 -3.46 -22.57 1.69
C PHE A 161 -3.57 -23.75 0.70
N TYR A 162 -3.73 -23.45 -0.60
CA TYR A 162 -3.87 -24.48 -1.65
C TYR A 162 -2.71 -24.43 -2.65
N VAL A 163 -2.44 -23.25 -3.21
CA VAL A 163 -1.39 -23.03 -4.22
C VAL A 163 -0.75 -21.68 -3.97
N THR A 164 0.34 -21.65 -3.22
CA THR A 164 1.03 -20.41 -2.82
C THR A 164 1.44 -19.53 -4.00
N GLY A 165 1.79 -20.12 -5.15
CA GLY A 165 2.10 -19.35 -6.36
C GLY A 165 0.93 -18.50 -6.87
N LEU A 166 -0.33 -18.96 -6.72
CA LEU A 166 -1.51 -18.17 -7.07
C LEU A 166 -1.72 -17.01 -6.11
N ALA A 167 -1.37 -17.18 -4.82
CA ALA A 167 -1.43 -16.09 -3.85
C ALA A 167 -0.46 -14.98 -4.25
N GLN A 168 0.79 -15.33 -4.56
CA GLN A 168 1.81 -14.35 -4.98
C GLN A 168 1.40 -13.67 -6.31
N ALA A 169 0.83 -14.42 -7.25
CA ALA A 169 0.32 -13.86 -8.50
C ALA A 169 -0.82 -12.87 -8.27
N ALA A 170 -1.75 -13.14 -7.33
CA ALA A 170 -2.83 -12.22 -6.99
C ALA A 170 -2.30 -10.92 -6.36
N TYR A 171 -1.33 -11.01 -5.45
CA TYR A 171 -0.70 -9.84 -4.84
C TYR A 171 0.09 -9.03 -5.87
N LEU A 172 0.87 -9.69 -6.71
CA LEU A 172 1.60 -9.01 -7.79
C LEU A 172 0.65 -8.33 -8.78
N LEU A 173 -0.43 -9.00 -9.16
CA LEU A 173 -1.44 -8.43 -10.07
C LEU A 173 -2.06 -7.15 -9.47
N ALA A 174 -2.42 -7.17 -8.18
CA ALA A 174 -2.94 -5.99 -7.51
C ALA A 174 -1.91 -4.85 -7.51
N ALA A 175 -0.62 -5.13 -7.25
CA ALA A 175 0.44 -4.14 -7.34
C ALA A 175 0.57 -3.55 -8.74
N LEU A 176 0.55 -4.38 -9.80
CA LEU A 176 0.64 -3.94 -11.19
C LEU A 176 -0.53 -3.04 -11.62
N ILE A 177 -1.76 -3.34 -11.16
CA ILE A 177 -2.94 -2.51 -11.42
C ILE A 177 -2.75 -1.10 -10.84
N TRP A 178 -2.11 -0.98 -9.67
CA TRP A 178 -1.89 0.30 -9.00
C TRP A 178 -0.58 1.00 -9.40
N LEU A 179 0.36 0.29 -10.01
CA LEU A 179 1.63 0.87 -10.48
C LEU A 179 1.41 1.94 -11.56
N VAL A 180 0.32 1.79 -12.34
CA VAL A 180 -0.12 2.85 -13.26
C VAL A 180 -0.92 3.88 -12.43
N PRO A 181 -0.38 5.09 -12.16
CA PRO A 181 -1.05 6.09 -11.35
C PRO A 181 -2.42 6.46 -11.92
N ASP A 182 -3.35 6.76 -11.04
CA ASP A 182 -4.64 7.26 -11.48
C ASP A 182 -4.54 8.76 -11.81
N ARG A 183 -4.14 9.05 -13.04
CA ARG A 183 -3.97 10.42 -13.54
C ARG A 183 -5.26 11.25 -13.54
N ARG A 184 -6.40 10.66 -13.13
CA ARG A 184 -7.69 11.36 -13.10
C ARG A 184 -7.68 12.49 -12.07
N ILE A 185 -7.07 12.26 -10.90
CA ILE A 185 -6.96 13.27 -9.84
C ILE A 185 -6.06 14.42 -10.32
N GLU A 186 -4.89 14.11 -10.88
CA GLU A 186 -3.96 15.12 -11.42
C GLU A 186 -4.60 15.98 -12.51
N ARG A 187 -5.27 15.33 -13.48
CA ARG A 187 -5.96 16.04 -14.59
C ARG A 187 -7.09 16.90 -14.07
N ALA A 188 -7.88 16.40 -13.12
CA ALA A 188 -8.99 17.16 -12.57
C ALA A 188 -8.50 18.41 -11.80
N LEU A 189 -7.40 18.31 -11.05
CA LEU A 189 -6.79 19.44 -10.35
C LEU A 189 -6.10 20.43 -11.30
N ALA A 190 -5.54 19.97 -12.41
CA ALA A 190 -4.93 20.83 -13.42
C ALA A 190 -5.97 21.71 -14.15
N HIS A 191 -7.18 21.19 -14.38
CA HIS A 191 -8.28 21.93 -15.03
C HIS A 191 -8.93 22.98 -14.12
N GLU A 192 -8.76 22.92 -12.80
CA GLU A 192 -9.26 23.95 -11.88
C GLU A 192 -8.32 25.18 -11.76
N LYS A 193 -7.08 25.07 -12.21
CA LYS A 193 -6.08 26.16 -12.14
C LYS A 193 -6.10 27.09 -13.36
N HIS A 194 -6.97 26.82 -14.32
CA HIS A 194 -7.22 27.66 -15.51
C HIS A 194 -8.67 28.11 -15.56
#